data_552e5b86a183141337d3898b30c36973
#
_entry.id   552e5b86a183141337d3898b30c36973
#
_cell.length_a   1.000
_cell.length_b   1.000
_cell.length_c   1.000
_cell.angle_alpha   90.00
_cell.angle_beta   90.00
_cell.angle_gamma   90.00
#
_symmetry.space_group_name_H-M   'P 1'
#
loop_
_entity.id
_entity.type
_entity.pdbx_description
1 polymer ?
#
loop_
_entity_poly.entity_id
_entity_poly.type
_entity_poly.pdbx_seq_one_letter_code
_entity_poly.pdbx_strand_id
1 'polypeptide(L)'
;MDVDPTFAWPTDGAFHRGYVDGLQGRAKRARQGEEYEDGYACGCGDAAPDAADRHVRAAMALESLFGGEDLAAVSEGFEMGYDDARGHFAYASPARLLGTATAALAEALRQNYRHGYAAGMSILRASG
;
A
#
# COMPACT_ATOMS: atom_id res chain seq x y z
N MET A 1 -11.36 15.15 -21.68
CA MET A 1 -10.06 15.05 -21.30
C MET A 1 -9.84 13.79 -20.58
N ASP A 2 -8.85 13.12 -20.99
CA ASP A 2 -8.48 12.06 -20.32
C ASP A 2 -7.89 12.43 -19.10
N VAL A 3 -8.46 12.06 -18.06
CA VAL A 3 -7.87 12.23 -16.80
C VAL A 3 -6.70 11.32 -16.77
N ASP A 4 -5.55 11.89 -16.69
CA ASP A 4 -4.36 11.12 -16.44
C ASP A 4 -4.66 10.24 -15.26
N PRO A 5 -4.49 8.93 -15.36
CA PRO A 5 -4.71 8.05 -14.21
C PRO A 5 -3.94 8.50 -13.00
N THR A 6 -2.87 9.24 -13.18
CA THR A 6 -2.11 9.76 -12.05
C THR A 6 -2.74 10.99 -11.45
N PHE A 7 -3.74 11.57 -12.10
CA PHE A 7 -4.34 12.79 -11.58
C PHE A 7 -4.98 12.59 -10.23
N ALA A 8 -5.57 11.44 -10.03
CA ALA A 8 -6.25 11.16 -8.77
C ALA A 8 -5.28 10.75 -7.66
N TRP A 9 -4.01 10.50 -7.99
CA TRP A 9 -3.07 10.04 -7.01
C TRP A 9 -2.40 11.22 -6.33
N PRO A 10 -1.94 11.02 -5.12
CA PRO A 10 -1.21 12.05 -4.42
C PRO A 10 0.16 12.18 -5.04
N THR A 11 0.24 12.92 -6.06
CA THR A 11 1.43 13.39 -6.67
C THR A 11 2.47 12.37 -7.05
N ASP A 12 3.65 12.71 -7.14
CA ASP A 12 4.74 12.03 -7.72
C ASP A 12 5.52 11.18 -6.75
N GLY A 13 4.88 10.65 -5.72
CA GLY A 13 5.53 9.82 -4.72
C GLY A 13 6.17 8.59 -5.34
N ALA A 14 7.24 8.12 -4.71
CA ALA A 14 7.98 6.98 -5.23
C ALA A 14 7.10 5.72 -5.30
N PHE A 15 6.26 5.51 -4.28
CA PHE A 15 5.35 4.38 -4.30
C PHE A 15 4.45 4.42 -5.53
N HIS A 16 3.90 5.59 -5.83
CA HIS A 16 3.02 5.74 -6.98
C HIS A 16 3.74 5.41 -8.28
N ARG A 17 4.96 5.92 -8.45
CA ARG A 17 5.73 5.63 -9.66
C ARG A 17 5.99 4.13 -9.83
N GLY A 18 6.35 3.47 -8.73
CA GLY A 18 6.56 2.03 -8.76
C GLY A 18 5.29 1.29 -9.10
N TYR A 19 4.19 1.70 -8.48
CA TYR A 19 2.90 1.06 -8.68
C TYR A 19 2.47 1.14 -10.15
N VAL A 20 2.62 2.30 -10.76
CA VAL A 20 2.26 2.49 -12.16
C VAL A 20 3.17 1.66 -13.07
N ASP A 21 4.47 1.68 -12.79
CA ASP A 21 5.41 0.88 -13.59
C ASP A 21 5.06 -0.61 -13.53
N GLY A 22 4.74 -1.10 -12.34
CA GLY A 22 4.35 -2.50 -12.16
C GLY A 22 3.04 -2.84 -12.87
N LEU A 23 2.05 -1.97 -12.76
CA LEU A 23 0.77 -2.18 -13.42
C LEU A 23 0.92 -2.25 -14.93
N GLN A 24 1.82 -1.45 -15.48
CA GLN A 24 2.00 -1.37 -16.92
C GLN A 24 3.02 -2.37 -17.45
N GLY A 25 3.55 -3.21 -16.60
CA GLY A 25 4.51 -4.24 -17.01
C GLY A 25 5.86 -3.69 -17.42
N ARG A 26 6.21 -2.49 -16.98
CA ARG A 26 7.51 -1.91 -17.27
C ARG A 26 8.59 -2.55 -16.41
N ALA A 27 9.82 -2.51 -16.89
CA ALA A 27 10.93 -3.02 -16.11
C ALA A 27 11.15 -2.15 -14.87
N LYS A 28 11.50 -2.79 -13.76
CA LYS A 28 11.75 -2.08 -12.53
C LYS A 28 12.98 -1.18 -12.70
N ARG A 29 12.84 0.08 -12.28
CA ARG A 29 13.96 1.02 -12.34
C ARG A 29 14.88 0.78 -11.16
N ALA A 30 16.18 0.89 -11.41
CA ALA A 30 17.17 0.69 -10.35
C ALA A 30 17.28 1.92 -9.46
N ARG A 31 17.65 1.68 -8.22
CA ARG A 31 18.06 2.76 -7.30
C ARG A 31 16.98 3.79 -7.00
N GLN A 32 15.73 3.37 -7.00
CA GLN A 32 14.63 4.28 -6.71
C GLN A 32 14.23 4.30 -5.23
N GLY A 33 14.74 3.34 -4.45
CA GLY A 33 14.45 3.28 -3.03
C GLY A 33 13.33 2.32 -2.67
N GLU A 34 13.16 2.13 -1.37
CA GLU A 34 12.25 1.12 -0.85
C GLU A 34 10.79 1.38 -1.20
N GLU A 35 10.37 2.64 -1.13
CA GLU A 35 8.97 2.96 -1.43
C GLU A 35 8.62 2.66 -2.88
N TYR A 36 9.54 2.96 -3.78
CA TYR A 36 9.32 2.63 -5.18
C TYR A 36 9.21 1.10 -5.35
N GLU A 37 10.09 0.36 -4.70
CA GLU A 37 10.07 -1.09 -4.81
C GLU A 37 8.80 -1.69 -4.23
N ASP A 38 8.32 -1.16 -3.12
CA ASP A 38 7.06 -1.58 -2.54
C ASP A 38 5.91 -1.33 -3.53
N GLY A 39 5.90 -0.16 -4.14
CA GLY A 39 4.90 0.19 -5.13
C GLY A 39 4.95 -0.75 -6.33
N TYR A 40 6.16 -0.99 -6.82
CA TYR A 40 6.34 -1.85 -7.98
C TYR A 40 5.85 -3.27 -7.72
N ALA A 41 6.19 -3.82 -6.56
CA ALA A 41 5.76 -5.16 -6.19
C ALA A 41 4.23 -5.25 -6.13
N CYS A 42 3.58 -4.25 -5.57
CA CYS A 42 2.12 -4.21 -5.51
C CYS A 42 1.54 -4.07 -6.92
N GLY A 43 2.08 -3.16 -7.71
CA GLY A 43 1.57 -2.91 -9.05
C GLY A 43 1.63 -4.12 -9.95
N CYS A 44 2.71 -4.89 -9.86
CA CYS A 44 2.86 -6.08 -10.67
C CYS A 44 1.73 -7.09 -10.43
N GLY A 45 1.23 -7.17 -9.21
CA GLY A 45 0.14 -8.09 -8.89
C GLY A 45 -1.24 -7.49 -9.08
N ASP A 46 -1.34 -6.17 -9.14
CA ASP A 46 -2.62 -5.49 -9.05
C ASP A 46 -3.30 -5.26 -10.39
N ALA A 47 -2.74 -5.81 -11.46
CA ALA A 47 -3.43 -5.79 -12.74
C ALA A 47 -4.66 -6.72 -12.74
N ALA A 48 -4.69 -7.67 -11.81
CA ALA A 48 -5.81 -8.62 -11.72
C ALA A 48 -7.03 -7.93 -11.13
N PRO A 49 -8.24 -8.34 -11.54
CA PRO A 49 -9.46 -7.69 -11.06
C PRO A 49 -9.71 -7.81 -9.56
N ASP A 50 -9.15 -8.82 -8.93
CA ASP A 50 -9.34 -9.07 -7.50
C ASP A 50 -8.22 -8.50 -6.63
N ALA A 51 -7.50 -7.53 -7.16
CA ALA A 51 -6.32 -7.00 -6.46
C ALA A 51 -6.65 -6.52 -5.05
N ALA A 52 -7.72 -5.73 -4.91
CA ALA A 52 -8.08 -5.20 -3.59
C ALA A 52 -8.38 -6.34 -2.62
N ASP A 53 -9.11 -7.35 -3.06
CA ASP A 53 -9.45 -8.50 -2.20
C ASP A 53 -8.20 -9.27 -1.78
N ARG A 54 -7.23 -9.40 -2.68
CA ARG A 54 -5.99 -10.10 -2.34
C ARG A 54 -5.22 -9.35 -1.26
N HIS A 55 -5.19 -8.03 -1.33
CA HIS A 55 -4.53 -7.24 -0.30
C HIS A 55 -5.26 -7.35 1.04
N VAL A 56 -6.59 -7.36 1.03
CA VAL A 56 -7.36 -7.55 2.26
C VAL A 56 -7.06 -8.92 2.86
N ARG A 57 -7.03 -9.97 2.05
CA ARG A 57 -6.74 -11.31 2.55
C ARG A 57 -5.32 -11.41 3.11
N ALA A 58 -4.35 -10.77 2.45
CA ALA A 58 -2.98 -10.75 2.94
C ALA A 58 -2.89 -10.05 4.29
N ALA A 59 -3.63 -8.95 4.44
CA ALA A 59 -3.66 -8.22 5.70
C ALA A 59 -4.28 -9.07 6.81
N MET A 60 -5.36 -9.75 6.51
CA MET A 60 -6.01 -10.61 7.50
C MET A 60 -5.11 -11.76 7.94
N ALA A 61 -4.37 -12.35 6.99
CA ALA A 61 -3.44 -13.41 7.32
C ALA A 61 -2.32 -12.89 8.23
N LEU A 62 -1.83 -11.70 7.97
CA LEU A 62 -0.80 -11.10 8.80
C LEU A 62 -1.34 -10.77 10.18
N GLU A 63 -2.54 -10.23 10.24
CA GLU A 63 -3.19 -9.87 11.51
C GLU A 63 -3.40 -11.09 12.39
N SER A 64 -3.64 -12.26 11.79
CA SER A 64 -3.89 -13.48 12.55
C SER A 64 -2.69 -13.94 13.37
N LEU A 65 -1.51 -13.37 13.11
CA LEU A 65 -0.31 -13.72 13.87
C LEU A 65 -0.19 -12.95 15.19
N PHE A 66 -1.09 -12.02 15.42
CA PHE A 66 -1.02 -11.14 16.58
C PHE A 66 -2.33 -11.21 17.38
N GLY A 67 -2.28 -10.77 18.61
CA GLY A 67 -3.47 -10.72 19.46
C GLY A 67 -3.50 -9.44 20.28
N GLY A 68 -4.64 -9.16 20.90
CA GLY A 68 -4.80 -8.02 21.79
C GLY A 68 -4.49 -6.69 21.15
N GLU A 69 -3.69 -5.89 21.83
CA GLU A 69 -3.34 -4.56 21.36
C GLU A 69 -2.48 -4.61 20.11
N ASP A 70 -1.67 -5.65 19.95
CA ASP A 70 -0.81 -5.78 18.77
C ASP A 70 -1.68 -6.03 17.53
N LEU A 71 -2.70 -6.87 17.66
CA LEU A 71 -3.61 -7.11 16.56
C LEU A 71 -4.32 -5.81 16.16
N ALA A 72 -4.78 -5.04 17.15
CA ALA A 72 -5.45 -3.78 16.87
C ALA A 72 -4.52 -2.81 16.14
N ALA A 73 -3.25 -2.77 16.53
CA ALA A 73 -2.28 -1.89 15.90
C ALA A 73 -2.01 -2.30 14.46
N VAL A 74 -1.86 -3.60 14.20
CA VAL A 74 -1.60 -4.09 12.85
C VAL A 74 -2.80 -3.80 11.95
N SER A 75 -4.01 -4.00 12.45
CA SER A 75 -5.24 -3.69 11.73
C SER A 75 -5.34 -2.20 11.41
N GLU A 76 -4.96 -1.36 12.37
CA GLU A 76 -4.97 0.09 12.15
C GLU A 76 -4.01 0.48 11.04
N GLY A 77 -2.89 -0.21 10.92
CA GLY A 77 -1.94 0.04 9.83
C GLY A 77 -2.60 -0.09 8.47
N PHE A 78 -3.40 -1.13 8.29
CA PHE A 78 -4.13 -1.32 7.04
C PHE A 78 -5.12 -0.16 6.81
N GLU A 79 -5.89 0.19 7.83
CA GLU A 79 -6.88 1.25 7.71
C GLU A 79 -6.24 2.58 7.36
N MET A 80 -5.11 2.89 7.97
CA MET A 80 -4.40 4.13 7.66
C MET A 80 -3.93 4.16 6.22
N GLY A 81 -3.39 3.04 5.72
CA GLY A 81 -2.96 2.97 4.34
C GLY A 81 -4.13 3.14 3.37
N TYR A 82 -5.21 2.44 3.66
CA TYR A 82 -6.41 2.50 2.85
C TYR A 82 -6.98 3.93 2.81
N ASP A 83 -7.06 4.57 3.97
CA ASP A 83 -7.58 5.94 4.05
C ASP A 83 -6.65 6.94 3.38
N ASP A 84 -5.34 6.78 3.55
CA ASP A 84 -4.37 7.66 2.91
C ASP A 84 -4.51 7.58 1.39
N ALA A 85 -4.62 6.38 0.84
CA ALA A 85 -4.77 6.23 -0.61
C ALA A 85 -6.07 6.84 -1.11
N ARG A 86 -7.17 6.56 -0.42
CA ARG A 86 -8.47 7.06 -0.85
C ARG A 86 -8.59 8.57 -0.66
N GLY A 87 -7.85 9.13 0.29
CA GLY A 87 -7.81 10.57 0.49
C GLY A 87 -6.79 11.27 -0.38
N HIS A 88 -6.14 10.53 -1.29
CA HIS A 88 -5.12 11.08 -2.17
C HIS A 88 -3.90 11.63 -1.41
N PHE A 89 -3.59 11.03 -0.27
CA PHE A 89 -2.38 11.37 0.47
C PHE A 89 -1.22 10.50 0.00
N ALA A 90 -0.03 11.06 0.00
CA ALA A 90 1.15 10.32 -0.45
C ALA A 90 1.42 9.12 0.45
N TYR A 91 1.95 8.05 -0.16
CA TYR A 91 2.40 6.90 0.59
C TYR A 91 3.47 7.36 1.57
N ALA A 92 3.21 7.18 2.83
CA ALA A 92 4.14 7.59 3.85
C ALA A 92 4.41 6.39 4.74
N SER A 93 5.65 6.12 4.99
CA SER A 93 5.99 5.06 5.92
C SER A 93 5.23 5.30 7.22
N PRO A 94 4.65 4.28 7.83
CA PRO A 94 3.82 4.49 9.01
C PRO A 94 4.65 4.75 10.27
N ALA A 95 5.64 5.60 10.15
CA ALA A 95 6.48 5.97 11.28
C ALA A 95 5.64 6.47 12.45
N ARG A 96 4.52 7.11 12.12
CA ARG A 96 3.61 7.62 13.14
C ARG A 96 2.93 6.51 13.94
N LEU A 97 3.00 5.27 13.46
CA LEU A 97 2.44 4.14 14.18
C LEU A 97 3.49 3.30 14.88
N LEU A 98 4.75 3.54 14.58
CA LEU A 98 5.78 2.62 15.05
C LEU A 98 6.15 2.81 16.52
N GLY A 99 6.18 4.05 16.99
CA GLY A 99 6.42 4.35 18.40
C GLY A 99 7.44 3.42 19.05
N THR A 100 7.01 2.70 20.07
CA THR A 100 7.85 1.77 20.80
C THR A 100 7.65 0.33 20.37
N ALA A 101 7.11 0.11 19.16
CA ALA A 101 6.80 -1.23 18.70
C ALA A 101 8.06 -2.09 18.60
N THR A 102 7.90 -3.39 18.85
CA THR A 102 8.99 -4.35 18.64
C THR A 102 9.27 -4.44 17.13
N ALA A 103 10.42 -4.99 16.77
CA ALA A 103 10.80 -5.11 15.38
C ALA A 103 9.76 -5.90 14.58
N ALA A 104 9.24 -6.99 15.14
CA ALA A 104 8.24 -7.81 14.47
C ALA A 104 6.92 -7.04 14.27
N LEU A 105 6.49 -6.31 15.29
CA LEU A 105 5.27 -5.53 15.19
C LEU A 105 5.44 -4.37 14.21
N ALA A 106 6.60 -3.72 14.23
CA ALA A 106 6.87 -2.63 13.31
C ALA A 106 6.83 -3.09 11.85
N GLU A 107 7.39 -4.26 11.59
CA GLU A 107 7.38 -4.81 10.23
C GLU A 107 5.95 -5.16 9.80
N ALA A 108 5.16 -5.72 10.71
CA ALA A 108 3.76 -6.06 10.41
C ALA A 108 2.94 -4.80 10.13
N LEU A 109 3.15 -3.75 10.92
CA LEU A 109 2.47 -2.47 10.70
C LEU A 109 2.82 -1.91 9.32
N ARG A 110 4.09 -1.97 8.95
CA ARG A 110 4.56 -1.46 7.68
C ARG A 110 3.95 -2.25 6.52
N GLN A 111 3.91 -3.56 6.64
CA GLN A 111 3.34 -4.41 5.60
C GLN A 111 1.83 -4.20 5.45
N ASN A 112 1.13 -4.07 6.58
CA ASN A 112 -0.32 -3.84 6.53
C ASN A 112 -0.64 -2.47 5.97
N TYR A 113 0.16 -1.47 6.28
CA TYR A 113 0.00 -0.15 5.68
C TYR A 113 0.14 -0.26 4.16
N ARG A 114 1.13 -0.99 3.68
CA ARG A 114 1.35 -1.19 2.25
C ARG A 114 0.14 -1.87 1.60
N HIS A 115 -0.37 -2.93 2.22
CA HIS A 115 -1.54 -3.63 1.69
C HIS A 115 -2.78 -2.73 1.68
N GLY A 116 -2.96 -1.95 2.73
CA GLY A 116 -4.08 -1.01 2.80
C GLY A 116 -3.98 0.05 1.71
N TYR A 117 -2.79 0.62 1.55
CA TYR A 117 -2.58 1.66 0.54
C TYR A 117 -2.82 1.10 -0.87
N ALA A 118 -2.28 -0.08 -1.16
CA ALA A 118 -2.47 -0.71 -2.46
C ALA A 118 -3.93 -1.05 -2.72
N ALA A 119 -4.65 -1.54 -1.70
CA ALA A 119 -6.07 -1.82 -1.82
C ALA A 119 -6.85 -0.55 -2.13
N GLY A 120 -6.53 0.54 -1.44
CA GLY A 120 -7.18 1.82 -1.70
C GLY A 120 -6.91 2.33 -3.12
N MET A 121 -5.67 2.22 -3.58
CA MET A 121 -5.32 2.60 -4.94
C MET A 121 -6.08 1.77 -5.97
N SER A 122 -6.18 0.48 -5.71
CA SER A 122 -6.87 -0.44 -6.60
C SER A 122 -8.35 -0.06 -6.73
N ILE A 123 -8.99 0.28 -5.63
CA ILE A 123 -10.38 0.71 -5.62
C ILE A 123 -10.56 2.04 -6.35
N LEU A 124 -9.68 3.00 -6.10
CA LEU A 124 -9.75 4.28 -6.80
C LEU A 124 -9.60 4.09 -8.31
N ARG A 125 -8.67 3.23 -8.70
CA ARG A 125 -8.43 2.96 -10.12
C ARG A 125 -9.67 2.33 -10.76
N ALA A 126 -10.31 1.40 -10.06
CA ALA A 126 -11.49 0.73 -10.57
C ALA A 126 -12.71 1.67 -10.64
N SER A 127 -12.75 2.66 -9.76
CA SER A 127 -13.87 3.61 -9.73
C SER A 127 -13.71 4.73 -10.74
N GLY A 128 -12.52 4.95 -11.18
CA GLY A 128 -12.23 5.99 -12.16
C GLY A 128 -12.38 5.49 -13.56
#